data_2a81368bac504f5a86392871e5e76528
#
_entry.id   2a81368bac504f5a86392871e5e76528
#
_cell.length_a   1.000
_cell.length_b   1.000
_cell.length_c   1.000
_cell.angle_alpha   90.00
_cell.angle_beta   90.00
_cell.angle_gamma   90.00
#
_symmetry.space_group_name_H-M   'P 1'
#
loop_
_entity.id
_entity.type
_entity.pdbx_description
1 polymer ?
#
loop_
_entity_poly.entity_id
_entity_poly.type
_entity_poly.pdbx_seq_one_letter_code
_entity_poly.pdbx_strand_id
1 'polypeptide(L)'
;MRDVVIVGSGPAGMSAAMALSGRADVLVIERLTPERHTRYHSICGEAVSDRMLRELGWSPSSIVSHAGSISISTRGGASVSVPVSGNIVDRPSMLGEMRERCDAEFIRGSVSRVERADGGYRLSLCDGRTVVCRHLIGADGAHSVVRRDVFGLEATDMLPIVNCIVRGDAEPTLGFTVSGGYAGGYSWLFPSKPGTSSIGFPKGCGTPSDLEGLVSSDARDLPFGVVERVVDGDCMIVGDAACLANPLCYGGIGVALLSGKKAAEALLAGDSGRYAKWISRNRLFDRHFMDAHRTFCSWSDEDIEDAMLPFRKGYSLMRGFYAMLRRPKWANVYMSIFVAFRLGW
;
A
#
# COMPACT_ATOMS: atom_id res chain seq x y z
N MET A 1 -6.03 8.38 30.78
CA MET A 1 -6.22 8.86 29.39
C MET A 1 -4.85 8.81 28.73
N ARG A 2 -4.71 8.11 27.60
CA ARG A 2 -3.45 8.03 26.85
C ARG A 2 -3.19 9.30 26.06
N ASP A 3 -1.93 9.61 25.78
CA ASP A 3 -1.65 10.71 24.87
C ASP A 3 -2.07 10.35 23.46
N VAL A 4 -1.62 9.18 22.95
CA VAL A 4 -1.91 8.71 21.60
C VAL A 4 -2.40 7.26 21.61
N VAL A 5 -3.48 7.01 20.88
CA VAL A 5 -3.89 5.64 20.54
C VAL A 5 -3.72 5.43 19.02
N ILE A 6 -3.09 4.34 18.66
CA ILE A 6 -2.96 3.86 17.27
C ILE A 6 -3.82 2.62 17.12
N VAL A 7 -4.76 2.61 16.18
CA VAL A 7 -5.57 1.44 15.88
C VAL A 7 -4.98 0.71 14.68
N GLY A 8 -4.45 -0.50 14.90
CA GLY A 8 -3.77 -1.33 13.91
C GLY A 8 -2.25 -1.26 13.96
N SER A 9 -1.60 -2.42 13.90
CA SER A 9 -0.13 -2.59 13.92
C SER A 9 0.45 -3.03 12.55
N GLY A 10 -0.21 -2.66 11.46
CA GLY A 10 0.32 -2.79 10.10
C GLY A 10 1.41 -1.74 9.81
N PRO A 11 1.94 -1.67 8.56
CA PRO A 11 3.06 -0.79 8.22
C PRO A 11 2.87 0.67 8.65
N ALA A 12 1.66 1.23 8.45
CA ALA A 12 1.37 2.61 8.81
C ALA A 12 1.36 2.83 10.34
N GLY A 13 0.67 1.94 11.08
CA GLY A 13 0.59 2.03 12.53
C GLY A 13 1.94 1.83 13.21
N MET A 14 2.73 0.86 12.75
CA MET A 14 4.08 0.63 13.27
C MET A 14 5.03 1.77 12.97
N SER A 15 4.93 2.37 11.78
CA SER A 15 5.73 3.55 11.44
C SER A 15 5.38 4.76 12.31
N ALA A 16 4.09 4.95 12.62
CA ALA A 16 3.66 5.99 13.55
C ALA A 16 4.18 5.72 14.97
N ALA A 17 4.06 4.48 15.46
CA ALA A 17 4.56 4.09 16.79
C ALA A 17 6.06 4.32 16.95
N MET A 18 6.87 3.90 15.94
CA MET A 18 8.31 4.17 15.91
C MET A 18 8.64 5.68 15.97
N ALA A 19 7.93 6.48 15.21
CA ALA A 19 8.18 7.92 15.15
C ALA A 19 7.80 8.65 16.45
N LEU A 20 6.87 8.08 17.23
CA LEU A 20 6.44 8.60 18.54
C LEU A 20 7.24 8.05 19.71
N SER A 21 8.07 7.01 19.50
CA SER A 21 8.83 6.34 20.56
C SER A 21 9.70 7.32 21.36
N GLY A 22 9.64 7.25 22.69
CA GLY A 22 10.33 8.15 23.60
C GLY A 22 9.78 9.59 23.66
N ARG A 23 8.63 9.87 23.00
CA ARG A 23 8.10 11.23 22.87
C ARG A 23 6.65 11.39 23.31
N ALA A 24 5.89 10.30 23.43
CA ALA A 24 4.49 10.28 23.83
C ALA A 24 4.12 8.96 24.49
N ASP A 25 3.09 8.96 25.36
CA ASP A 25 2.48 7.72 25.87
C ASP A 25 1.60 7.11 24.78
N VAL A 26 2.12 6.07 24.10
CA VAL A 26 1.50 5.42 22.93
C VAL A 26 0.94 4.07 23.29
N LEU A 27 -0.34 3.86 22.98
CA LEU A 27 -0.99 2.56 23.00
C LEU A 27 -1.35 2.13 21.58
N VAL A 28 -0.90 0.94 21.17
CA VAL A 28 -1.28 0.31 19.90
C VAL A 28 -2.32 -0.77 20.18
N ILE A 29 -3.45 -0.72 19.49
CA ILE A 29 -4.52 -1.72 19.59
C ILE A 29 -4.49 -2.58 18.32
N GLU A 30 -4.21 -3.89 18.47
CA GLU A 30 -4.18 -4.83 17.35
C GLU A 30 -5.25 -5.94 17.54
N ARG A 31 -6.07 -6.15 16.50
CA ARG A 31 -7.16 -7.13 16.54
C ARG A 31 -6.73 -8.57 16.31
N LEU A 32 -5.65 -8.78 15.59
CA LEU A 32 -5.19 -10.10 15.18
C LEU A 32 -4.32 -10.75 16.27
N THR A 33 -4.38 -12.09 16.37
CA THR A 33 -3.36 -12.84 17.12
C THR A 33 -2.02 -12.79 16.36
N PRO A 34 -0.88 -13.06 17.00
CA PRO A 34 0.43 -13.04 16.34
C PRO A 34 0.47 -13.89 15.06
N GLU A 35 -0.11 -15.09 15.08
CA GLU A 35 -0.13 -16.03 13.95
C GLU A 35 -0.99 -15.47 12.80
N ARG A 36 -2.18 -14.94 13.14
CA ARG A 36 -3.08 -14.31 12.15
C ARG A 36 -2.49 -13.02 11.60
N HIS A 37 -1.77 -12.24 12.40
CA HIS A 37 -1.07 -11.04 12.00
C HIS A 37 0.03 -11.37 10.98
N THR A 38 0.89 -12.35 11.27
CA THR A 38 1.91 -12.85 10.35
C THR A 38 1.28 -13.29 9.04
N ARG A 39 0.24 -14.13 9.07
CA ARG A 39 -0.45 -14.59 7.86
C ARG A 39 -1.05 -13.43 7.07
N TYR A 40 -1.76 -12.51 7.72
CA TYR A 40 -2.40 -11.37 7.06
C TYR A 40 -1.37 -10.46 6.38
N HIS A 41 -0.24 -10.24 7.02
CA HIS A 41 0.80 -9.38 6.48
C HIS A 41 1.71 -10.07 5.43
N SER A 42 1.58 -11.38 5.22
CA SER A 42 2.19 -12.09 4.08
C SER A 42 1.34 -12.06 2.80
N ILE A 43 0.10 -11.52 2.84
CA ILE A 43 -0.78 -11.43 1.67
C ILE A 43 -0.41 -10.18 0.85
N CYS A 44 0.66 -10.25 0.06
CA CYS A 44 1.14 -9.13 -0.76
C CYS A 44 2.33 -9.58 -1.62
N GLY A 45 2.64 -8.82 -2.67
CA GLY A 45 3.92 -8.94 -3.38
C GLY A 45 5.12 -8.38 -2.62
N GLU A 46 4.88 -7.70 -1.50
CA GLU A 46 5.89 -7.21 -0.53
C GLU A 46 6.98 -6.28 -1.11
N ALA A 47 6.69 -5.66 -2.27
CA ALA A 47 7.61 -4.76 -2.93
C ALA A 47 7.59 -3.35 -2.31
N VAL A 48 8.77 -2.76 -2.14
CA VAL A 48 8.97 -1.38 -1.69
C VAL A 48 10.17 -0.76 -2.38
N SER A 49 10.05 0.47 -2.87
CA SER A 49 11.15 1.13 -3.56
C SER A 49 12.21 1.66 -2.58
N ASP A 50 13.47 1.70 -3.05
CA ASP A 50 14.57 2.32 -2.30
C ASP A 50 14.32 3.80 -2.00
N ARG A 51 13.59 4.49 -2.88
CA ARG A 51 13.22 5.87 -2.65
C ARG A 51 12.36 6.02 -1.40
N MET A 52 11.34 5.16 -1.25
CA MET A 52 10.45 5.18 -0.07
C MET A 52 11.22 4.87 1.21
N LEU A 53 12.12 3.89 1.18
CA LEU A 53 12.96 3.55 2.34
C LEU A 53 13.93 4.71 2.70
N ARG A 54 14.53 5.37 1.72
CA ARG A 54 15.36 6.57 1.96
C ARG A 54 14.55 7.71 2.59
N GLU A 55 13.34 7.98 2.11
CA GLU A 55 12.47 9.02 2.66
C GLU A 55 11.97 8.66 4.07
N LEU A 56 11.76 7.38 4.32
CA LEU A 56 11.48 6.88 5.67
C LEU A 56 12.67 7.12 6.63
N GLY A 57 13.90 7.11 6.11
CA GLY A 57 15.13 7.23 6.88
C GLY A 57 15.47 5.97 7.67
N TRP A 58 14.91 4.84 7.30
CA TRP A 58 15.17 3.54 7.89
C TRP A 58 14.99 2.45 6.83
N SER A 59 15.83 1.43 6.90
CA SER A 59 15.76 0.25 6.03
C SER A 59 15.65 -1.00 6.89
N PRO A 60 14.71 -1.92 6.60
CA PRO A 60 14.60 -3.18 7.34
C PRO A 60 15.78 -4.10 7.03
N SER A 61 16.13 -4.95 7.98
CA SER A 61 17.09 -6.05 7.77
C SER A 61 16.45 -7.25 7.06
N SER A 62 15.13 -7.31 7.05
CA SER A 62 14.29 -8.35 6.45
C SER A 62 14.09 -8.20 4.92
N ILE A 63 15.03 -7.57 4.21
CA ILE A 63 15.05 -7.56 2.74
C ILE A 63 15.37 -8.97 2.25
N VAL A 64 14.46 -9.52 1.44
CA VAL A 64 14.56 -10.88 0.88
C VAL A 64 15.28 -10.86 -0.47
N SER A 65 14.99 -9.85 -1.29
CA SER A 65 15.54 -9.72 -2.64
C SER A 65 15.59 -8.26 -3.08
N HIS A 66 16.58 -7.92 -3.91
CA HIS A 66 16.65 -6.62 -4.59
C HIS A 66 16.10 -6.76 -6.00
N ALA A 67 15.25 -5.83 -6.42
CA ALA A 67 14.69 -5.76 -7.75
C ALA A 67 15.31 -4.60 -8.53
N GLY A 68 16.07 -4.92 -9.59
CA GLY A 68 16.70 -3.92 -10.48
C GLY A 68 15.81 -3.49 -11.65
N SER A 69 14.70 -4.17 -11.87
CA SER A 69 13.77 -3.87 -12.96
C SER A 69 12.34 -4.24 -12.64
N ILE A 70 11.44 -3.58 -13.36
CA ILE A 70 10.04 -3.99 -13.53
C ILE A 70 9.90 -4.57 -14.93
N SER A 71 9.35 -5.78 -15.05
CA SER A 71 8.94 -6.37 -16.32
C SER A 71 7.43 -6.27 -16.47
N ILE A 72 6.95 -5.64 -17.52
CA ILE A 72 5.53 -5.56 -17.85
C ILE A 72 5.30 -6.42 -19.09
N SER A 73 4.45 -7.41 -18.97
CA SER A 73 4.09 -8.35 -20.03
C SER A 73 2.60 -8.28 -20.32
N THR A 74 2.22 -8.69 -21.54
CA THR A 74 0.83 -8.84 -21.95
C THR A 74 0.52 -10.31 -22.21
N ARG A 75 -0.75 -10.69 -22.30
CA ARG A 75 -1.15 -12.05 -22.68
C ARG A 75 -0.76 -12.38 -24.12
N GLY A 76 -0.66 -11.41 -25.01
CA GLY A 76 -0.22 -11.57 -26.40
C GLY A 76 1.30 -11.72 -26.55
N GLY A 77 2.07 -11.67 -25.46
CA GLY A 77 3.51 -11.90 -25.44
C GLY A 77 4.37 -10.65 -25.64
N ALA A 78 3.78 -9.46 -25.79
CA ALA A 78 4.58 -8.23 -25.74
C ALA A 78 5.13 -8.03 -24.34
N SER A 79 6.38 -7.55 -24.22
CA SER A 79 6.99 -7.25 -22.94
C SER A 79 7.91 -6.05 -23.00
N VAL A 80 8.08 -5.37 -21.87
CA VAL A 80 9.03 -4.29 -21.68
C VAL A 80 9.64 -4.36 -20.29
N SER A 81 10.95 -4.17 -20.19
CA SER A 81 11.65 -4.02 -18.92
C SER A 81 11.99 -2.56 -18.68
N VAL A 82 11.70 -2.09 -17.46
CA VAL A 82 11.94 -0.71 -17.00
C VAL A 82 12.90 -0.78 -15.82
N PRO A 83 14.07 -0.12 -15.88
CA PRO A 83 14.98 -0.10 -14.73
C PRO A 83 14.36 0.63 -13.54
N VAL A 84 14.45 0.01 -12.38
CA VAL A 84 14.01 0.56 -11.09
C VAL A 84 15.01 0.20 -9.99
N SER A 85 14.80 0.72 -8.79
CA SER A 85 15.55 0.31 -7.60
C SER A 85 14.56 0.07 -6.46
N GLY A 86 14.45 -1.17 -6.07
CA GLY A 86 13.50 -1.59 -5.05
C GLY A 86 13.86 -2.92 -4.39
N ASN A 87 13.03 -3.29 -3.44
CA ASN A 87 13.26 -4.45 -2.59
C ASN A 87 11.97 -5.24 -2.43
N ILE A 88 12.11 -6.54 -2.27
CA ILE A 88 11.11 -7.39 -1.66
C ILE A 88 11.47 -7.55 -0.20
N VAL A 89 10.54 -7.27 0.70
CA VAL A 89 10.73 -7.37 2.15
C VAL A 89 9.89 -8.50 2.72
N ASP A 90 10.40 -9.27 3.68
CA ASP A 90 9.54 -10.10 4.54
C ASP A 90 8.77 -9.16 5.47
N ARG A 91 7.57 -8.76 5.07
CA ARG A 91 6.79 -7.75 5.77
C ARG A 91 6.44 -8.14 7.22
N PRO A 92 6.08 -9.39 7.56
CA PRO A 92 5.93 -9.78 8.96
C PRO A 92 7.19 -9.55 9.79
N SER A 93 8.36 -9.94 9.28
CA SER A 93 9.64 -9.70 9.96
C SER A 93 9.95 -8.21 10.08
N MET A 94 9.73 -7.43 9.02
CA MET A 94 9.86 -5.96 9.06
C MET A 94 8.99 -5.34 10.18
N LEU A 95 7.75 -5.78 10.33
CA LEU A 95 6.87 -5.29 11.40
C LEU A 95 7.36 -5.72 12.80
N GLY A 96 7.97 -6.90 12.93
CA GLY A 96 8.65 -7.33 14.15
C GLY A 96 9.83 -6.41 14.51
N GLU A 97 10.72 -6.14 13.55
CA GLU A 97 11.83 -5.19 13.72
C GLU A 97 11.36 -3.79 14.15
N MET A 98 10.26 -3.31 13.57
CA MET A 98 9.67 -2.03 13.93
C MET A 98 9.12 -2.04 15.37
N ARG A 99 8.51 -3.15 15.78
CA ARG A 99 7.99 -3.32 17.13
C ARG A 99 9.10 -3.31 18.18
N GLU A 100 10.24 -3.94 17.91
CA GLU A 100 11.40 -3.95 18.80
C GLU A 100 12.04 -2.57 18.98
N ARG A 101 11.79 -1.65 18.03
CA ARG A 101 12.33 -0.28 18.00
C ARG A 101 11.41 0.76 18.60
N CYS A 102 10.27 0.39 19.16
CA CYS A 102 9.36 1.33 19.79
C CYS A 102 9.01 0.89 21.21
N ASP A 103 8.77 1.87 22.09
CA ASP A 103 8.40 1.70 23.49
C ASP A 103 6.88 1.74 23.71
N ALA A 104 6.09 1.69 22.65
CA ALA A 104 4.64 1.69 22.73
C ALA A 104 4.11 0.46 23.49
N GLU A 105 3.07 0.65 24.27
CA GLU A 105 2.29 -0.45 24.82
C GLU A 105 1.43 -1.09 23.71
N PHE A 106 1.34 -2.41 23.69
CA PHE A 106 0.52 -3.16 22.75
C PHE A 106 -0.55 -3.96 23.46
N ILE A 107 -1.81 -3.75 23.08
CA ILE A 107 -2.90 -4.60 23.55
C ILE A 107 -3.59 -5.28 22.37
N ARG A 108 -4.03 -6.51 22.60
CA ARG A 108 -4.93 -7.20 21.68
C ARG A 108 -6.36 -6.75 21.94
N GLY A 109 -7.04 -6.30 20.87
CA GLY A 109 -8.42 -5.88 20.93
C GLY A 109 -8.94 -5.47 19.55
N SER A 110 -10.21 -5.68 19.31
CA SER A 110 -10.90 -5.20 18.11
C SER A 110 -11.73 -3.98 18.48
N VAL A 111 -11.42 -2.84 17.90
CA VAL A 111 -12.23 -1.62 18.07
C VAL A 111 -13.54 -1.81 17.32
N SER A 112 -14.66 -1.64 18.01
CA SER A 112 -16.00 -1.75 17.44
C SER A 112 -16.62 -0.37 17.16
N ARG A 113 -16.25 0.64 17.95
CA ARG A 113 -16.77 2.00 17.85
C ARG A 113 -15.76 3.03 18.33
N VAL A 114 -15.78 4.20 17.68
CA VAL A 114 -15.01 5.37 18.07
C VAL A 114 -15.96 6.55 18.21
N GLU A 115 -15.88 7.27 19.32
CA GLU A 115 -16.71 8.45 19.60
C GLU A 115 -15.82 9.60 20.07
N ARG A 116 -16.23 10.84 19.77
CA ARG A 116 -15.62 12.03 20.38
C ARG A 116 -15.96 12.06 21.86
N ALA A 117 -15.01 12.43 22.68
CA ALA A 117 -15.15 12.61 24.13
C ALA A 117 -14.50 13.93 24.53
N ASP A 118 -14.77 14.40 25.76
CA ASP A 118 -14.14 15.60 26.27
C ASP A 118 -12.62 15.48 26.25
N GLY A 119 -11.99 16.33 25.46
CA GLY A 119 -10.54 16.38 25.28
C GLY A 119 -9.94 15.24 24.44
N GLY A 120 -10.72 14.57 23.56
CA GLY A 120 -10.18 13.55 22.69
C GLY A 120 -11.19 12.53 22.17
N TYR A 121 -10.84 11.26 22.26
CA TYR A 121 -11.62 10.13 21.69
C TYR A 121 -11.80 9.01 22.70
N ARG A 122 -12.96 8.35 22.62
CA ARG A 122 -13.28 7.10 23.33
C ARG A 122 -13.43 5.98 22.33
N LEU A 123 -12.68 4.89 22.55
CA LEU A 123 -12.73 3.70 21.75
C LEU A 123 -13.36 2.56 22.55
N SER A 124 -14.43 1.96 22.04
CA SER A 124 -15.05 0.75 22.59
C SER A 124 -14.49 -0.47 21.87
N LEU A 125 -14.05 -1.49 22.64
CA LEU A 125 -13.57 -2.74 22.10
C LEU A 125 -14.68 -3.80 22.13
N CYS A 126 -14.60 -4.78 21.23
CA CYS A 126 -15.59 -5.89 21.15
C CYS A 126 -15.68 -6.74 22.43
N ASP A 127 -14.65 -6.73 23.28
CA ASP A 127 -14.62 -7.46 24.56
C ASP A 127 -15.14 -6.63 25.76
N GLY A 128 -15.72 -5.46 25.50
CA GLY A 128 -16.30 -4.57 26.52
C GLY A 128 -15.32 -3.59 27.13
N ARG A 129 -14.02 -3.69 26.88
CA ARG A 129 -13.05 -2.69 27.33
C ARG A 129 -13.27 -1.35 26.63
N THR A 130 -12.89 -0.29 27.31
CA THR A 130 -12.91 1.08 26.77
C THR A 130 -11.53 1.72 26.94
N VAL A 131 -11.09 2.44 25.91
CA VAL A 131 -9.83 3.20 25.90
C VAL A 131 -10.15 4.65 25.59
N VAL A 132 -9.49 5.59 26.31
CA VAL A 132 -9.64 7.05 26.07
C VAL A 132 -8.28 7.64 25.76
N CYS A 133 -8.20 8.49 24.72
CA CYS A 133 -6.98 9.18 24.32
C CYS A 133 -7.25 10.60 23.87
N ARG A 134 -6.19 11.44 23.87
CA ARG A 134 -6.22 12.78 23.28
C ARG A 134 -6.17 12.74 21.77
N HIS A 135 -5.18 12.02 21.25
CA HIS A 135 -4.91 11.93 19.82
C HIS A 135 -5.17 10.51 19.33
N LEU A 136 -5.73 10.39 18.13
CA LEU A 136 -6.07 9.11 17.53
C LEU A 136 -5.43 8.96 16.15
N ILE A 137 -4.73 7.86 15.91
CA ILE A 137 -4.25 7.49 14.58
C ILE A 137 -4.98 6.22 14.14
N GLY A 138 -5.83 6.34 13.12
CA GLY A 138 -6.50 5.21 12.47
C GLY A 138 -5.57 4.58 11.43
N ALA A 139 -5.03 3.41 11.76
CA ALA A 139 -4.18 2.58 10.90
C ALA A 139 -4.79 1.17 10.71
N ASP A 140 -6.10 1.07 10.84
CA ASP A 140 -6.91 -0.14 10.94
C ASP A 140 -7.31 -0.75 9.59
N GLY A 141 -6.65 -0.28 8.50
CA GLY A 141 -6.66 -0.94 7.20
C GLY A 141 -7.93 -0.66 6.38
N ALA A 142 -8.19 -1.54 5.41
CA ALA A 142 -9.21 -1.36 4.38
C ALA A 142 -10.62 -1.08 4.94
N HIS A 143 -11.01 -1.79 5.98
CA HIS A 143 -12.32 -1.67 6.64
C HIS A 143 -12.23 -0.85 7.92
N SER A 144 -11.63 0.33 7.84
CA SER A 144 -11.33 1.20 8.97
C SER A 144 -12.59 1.63 9.72
N VAL A 145 -12.66 1.28 11.00
CA VAL A 145 -13.68 1.77 11.95
C VAL A 145 -13.44 3.24 12.25
N VAL A 146 -12.17 3.68 12.35
CA VAL A 146 -11.82 5.07 12.59
C VAL A 146 -12.30 5.96 11.43
N ARG A 147 -12.07 5.55 10.18
CA ARG A 147 -12.56 6.27 8.99
C ARG A 147 -14.08 6.40 9.01
N ARG A 148 -14.78 5.31 9.28
CA ARG A 148 -16.24 5.29 9.32
C ARG A 148 -16.80 6.18 10.44
N ASP A 149 -16.32 6.00 11.67
CA ASP A 149 -16.98 6.59 12.84
C ASP A 149 -16.57 8.05 13.09
N VAL A 150 -15.31 8.43 12.79
CA VAL A 150 -14.82 9.80 13.02
C VAL A 150 -15.01 10.68 11.79
N PHE A 151 -14.77 10.13 10.61
CA PHE A 151 -14.80 10.91 9.36
C PHE A 151 -16.14 10.79 8.62
N GLY A 152 -16.95 9.76 8.92
CA GLY A 152 -18.17 9.46 8.17
C GLY A 152 -17.91 9.08 6.72
N LEU A 153 -16.75 8.47 6.44
CA LEU A 153 -16.30 8.17 5.08
C LEU A 153 -16.21 6.66 4.85
N GLU A 154 -16.60 6.24 3.65
CA GLU A 154 -16.31 4.91 3.13
C GLU A 154 -14.98 4.88 2.36
N ALA A 155 -14.51 3.70 1.98
CA ALA A 155 -13.36 3.58 1.09
C ALA A 155 -13.72 4.17 -0.29
N THR A 156 -12.78 4.88 -0.92
CA THR A 156 -13.00 5.51 -2.23
C THR A 156 -13.23 4.46 -3.31
N ASP A 157 -12.31 3.51 -3.42
CA ASP A 157 -12.38 2.35 -4.30
C ASP A 157 -11.70 1.16 -3.62
N MET A 158 -12.05 -0.07 -4.02
CA MET A 158 -11.52 -1.28 -3.40
C MET A 158 -11.31 -2.38 -4.43
N LEU A 159 -10.11 -2.95 -4.45
CA LEU A 159 -9.76 -4.09 -5.28
C LEU A 159 -9.54 -5.32 -4.40
N PRO A 160 -10.42 -6.32 -4.44
CA PRO A 160 -10.14 -7.61 -3.83
C PRO A 160 -9.02 -8.31 -4.61
N ILE A 161 -7.96 -8.72 -3.91
CA ILE A 161 -6.83 -9.43 -4.49
C ILE A 161 -6.66 -10.81 -3.86
N VAL A 162 -6.13 -11.73 -4.65
CA VAL A 162 -5.63 -13.04 -4.20
C VAL A 162 -4.12 -13.02 -4.29
N ASN A 163 -3.45 -13.53 -3.28
CA ASN A 163 -2.00 -13.78 -3.30
C ASN A 163 -1.75 -15.26 -3.04
N CYS A 164 -0.97 -15.87 -3.91
CA CYS A 164 -0.54 -17.26 -3.85
C CYS A 164 0.96 -17.31 -3.63
N ILE A 165 1.42 -18.16 -2.73
CA ILE A 165 2.82 -18.54 -2.62
C ILE A 165 2.99 -19.88 -3.33
N VAL A 166 3.91 -19.94 -4.27
CA VAL A 166 4.24 -21.13 -5.05
C VAL A 166 5.70 -21.53 -4.85
N ARG A 167 6.03 -22.79 -5.05
CA ARG A 167 7.41 -23.30 -5.00
C ARG A 167 8.19 -22.85 -6.24
N GLY A 168 9.46 -22.56 -6.06
CA GLY A 168 10.39 -22.10 -7.09
C GLY A 168 10.74 -20.63 -6.91
N ASP A 169 11.96 -20.27 -7.31
CA ASP A 169 12.47 -18.92 -7.23
C ASP A 169 12.12 -18.15 -8.51
N ALA A 170 11.50 -17.00 -8.39
CA ALA A 170 11.35 -16.05 -9.50
C ALA A 170 12.64 -15.26 -9.71
N GLU A 171 12.84 -14.77 -10.93
CA GLU A 171 13.90 -13.81 -11.25
C GLU A 171 13.83 -12.57 -10.33
N PRO A 172 14.97 -11.91 -10.01
CA PRO A 172 15.02 -10.72 -9.15
C PRO A 172 14.49 -9.46 -9.87
N THR A 173 13.26 -9.57 -10.35
CA THR A 173 12.51 -8.54 -11.06
C THR A 173 11.07 -8.48 -10.56
N LEU A 174 10.43 -7.34 -10.68
CA LEU A 174 9.00 -7.20 -10.41
C LEU A 174 8.23 -7.50 -11.71
N GLY A 175 7.79 -8.74 -11.86
CA GLY A 175 7.03 -9.19 -13.03
C GLY A 175 5.55 -8.83 -12.92
N PHE A 176 5.04 -8.08 -13.90
CA PHE A 176 3.62 -7.75 -14.03
C PHE A 176 3.08 -8.28 -15.35
N THR A 177 1.90 -8.88 -15.30
CA THR A 177 1.14 -9.21 -16.52
C THR A 177 -0.13 -8.41 -16.54
N VAL A 178 -0.31 -7.61 -17.59
CA VAL A 178 -1.50 -6.76 -17.80
C VAL A 178 -2.45 -7.41 -18.80
N SER A 179 -3.74 -7.25 -18.56
CA SER A 179 -4.81 -7.78 -19.42
C SER A 179 -6.09 -6.99 -19.20
N GLY A 180 -6.88 -6.78 -20.22
CA GLY A 180 -8.23 -6.22 -20.13
C GLY A 180 -9.14 -7.00 -19.18
N GLY A 181 -8.93 -8.31 -19.06
CA GLY A 181 -9.64 -9.17 -18.11
C GLY A 181 -9.34 -8.89 -16.63
N TYR A 182 -8.35 -8.05 -16.32
CA TYR A 182 -8.05 -7.64 -14.94
C TYR A 182 -8.70 -6.30 -14.55
N ALA A 183 -9.54 -5.72 -15.41
CA ALA A 183 -10.32 -4.51 -15.14
C ALA A 183 -9.49 -3.37 -14.52
N GLY A 184 -8.36 -3.03 -15.15
CA GLY A 184 -7.43 -2.00 -14.68
C GLY A 184 -6.44 -2.47 -13.61
N GLY A 185 -6.49 -3.73 -13.22
CA GLY A 185 -5.49 -4.40 -12.41
C GLY A 185 -4.45 -5.14 -13.25
N TYR A 186 -3.70 -5.99 -12.58
CA TYR A 186 -2.67 -6.85 -13.19
C TYR A 186 -2.47 -8.11 -12.33
N SER A 187 -1.82 -9.13 -12.89
CA SER A 187 -1.19 -10.15 -12.06
C SER A 187 0.29 -9.83 -11.85
N TRP A 188 0.85 -10.29 -10.74
CA TRP A 188 2.29 -10.18 -10.47
C TRP A 188 2.93 -11.54 -10.23
N LEU A 189 4.21 -11.64 -10.55
CA LEU A 189 5.12 -12.70 -10.17
C LEU A 189 6.38 -12.05 -9.60
N PHE A 190 6.59 -12.18 -8.31
CA PHE A 190 7.72 -11.59 -7.60
C PHE A 190 8.51 -12.65 -6.84
N PRO A 191 9.83 -12.46 -6.63
CA PRO A 191 10.56 -13.23 -5.63
C PRO A 191 9.84 -13.18 -4.28
N SER A 192 9.99 -14.25 -3.51
CA SER A 192 9.53 -14.31 -2.12
C SER A 192 10.65 -14.90 -1.25
N LYS A 193 10.33 -15.59 -0.16
CA LYS A 193 11.35 -16.29 0.63
C LYS A 193 12.08 -17.33 -0.22
N PRO A 194 13.35 -17.67 0.09
CA PRO A 194 14.12 -18.62 -0.69
C PRO A 194 13.33 -19.90 -1.00
N GLY A 195 13.37 -20.33 -2.26
CA GLY A 195 12.62 -21.47 -2.76
C GLY A 195 11.13 -21.20 -3.03
N THR A 196 10.68 -19.96 -2.97
CA THR A 196 9.28 -19.58 -3.22
C THR A 196 9.13 -18.29 -4.01
N SER A 197 7.98 -18.13 -4.66
CA SER A 197 7.56 -16.92 -5.36
C SER A 197 6.16 -16.52 -4.96
N SER A 198 5.87 -15.24 -5.07
CA SER A 198 4.56 -14.63 -4.82
C SER A 198 3.87 -14.35 -6.15
N ILE A 199 2.70 -14.95 -6.36
CA ILE A 199 1.82 -14.67 -7.50
C ILE A 199 0.54 -14.06 -6.96
N GLY A 200 0.14 -12.91 -7.49
CA GLY A 200 -1.14 -12.35 -7.12
C GLY A 200 -1.89 -11.76 -8.29
N PHE A 201 -3.19 -11.59 -8.10
CA PHE A 201 -4.11 -11.14 -9.15
C PHE A 201 -5.44 -10.64 -8.56
N PRO A 202 -6.22 -9.84 -9.30
CA PRO A 202 -7.55 -9.42 -8.88
C PRO A 202 -8.50 -10.62 -8.73
N LYS A 203 -9.21 -10.70 -7.62
CA LYS A 203 -10.15 -11.78 -7.34
C LYS A 203 -11.30 -11.76 -8.35
N GLY A 204 -11.62 -12.92 -8.92
CA GLY A 204 -12.71 -13.06 -9.91
C GLY A 204 -12.31 -12.77 -11.35
N CYS A 205 -11.08 -12.34 -11.61
CA CYS A 205 -10.59 -11.96 -12.95
C CYS A 205 -9.79 -13.08 -13.68
N GLY A 206 -10.03 -14.33 -13.33
CA GLY A 206 -9.28 -15.49 -13.87
C GLY A 206 -7.96 -15.73 -13.13
N THR A 207 -7.62 -17.00 -13.01
CA THR A 207 -6.40 -17.44 -12.32
C THR A 207 -5.25 -17.46 -13.32
N PRO A 208 -4.04 -16.96 -12.98
CA PRO A 208 -2.86 -17.19 -13.80
C PRO A 208 -2.58 -18.69 -13.98
N SER A 209 -2.02 -19.06 -15.12
CA SER A 209 -1.72 -20.47 -15.49
C SER A 209 -0.67 -21.12 -14.57
N ASP A 210 0.12 -20.33 -13.88
CA ASP A 210 1.40 -20.75 -13.27
C ASP A 210 1.29 -20.97 -11.76
N LEU A 211 0.20 -21.60 -11.30
CA LEU A 211 0.03 -21.97 -9.87
C LEU A 211 0.55 -23.38 -9.55
N GLU A 212 1.44 -23.93 -10.38
CA GLU A 212 2.10 -25.20 -10.08
C GLU A 212 2.94 -25.07 -8.79
N GLY A 213 2.86 -26.06 -7.92
CA GLY A 213 3.57 -26.02 -6.64
C GLY A 213 2.96 -25.07 -5.60
N LEU A 214 1.65 -24.83 -5.65
CA LEU A 214 0.93 -23.95 -4.69
C LEU A 214 1.20 -24.39 -3.24
N VAL A 215 1.69 -23.44 -2.43
CA VAL A 215 1.97 -23.61 -0.99
C VAL A 215 0.83 -23.00 -0.15
N SER A 216 0.40 -21.79 -0.48
CA SER A 216 -0.69 -21.11 0.21
C SER A 216 -1.41 -20.14 -0.71
N SER A 217 -2.67 -19.85 -0.40
CA SER A 217 -3.48 -18.85 -1.09
C SER A 217 -4.34 -18.12 -0.09
N ASP A 218 -4.28 -16.81 -0.10
CA ASP A 218 -5.06 -15.93 0.76
C ASP A 218 -5.56 -14.73 -0.02
N ALA A 219 -6.65 -14.10 0.47
CA ALA A 219 -7.24 -12.93 -0.16
C ALA A 219 -7.34 -11.76 0.83
N ARG A 220 -7.27 -10.54 0.30
CA ARG A 220 -7.53 -9.31 1.04
C ARG A 220 -8.08 -8.22 0.13
N ASP A 221 -8.74 -7.25 0.74
CA ASP A 221 -9.17 -6.04 0.06
C ASP A 221 -8.08 -4.98 0.11
N LEU A 222 -7.86 -4.31 -1.01
CA LEU A 222 -6.88 -3.24 -1.19
C LEU A 222 -7.64 -1.96 -1.55
N PRO A 223 -7.79 -1.01 -0.61
CA PRO A 223 -8.41 0.27 -0.87
C PRO A 223 -7.42 1.23 -1.53
N PHE A 224 -7.89 2.05 -2.46
CA PHE A 224 -7.07 3.04 -3.16
C PHE A 224 -7.86 4.31 -3.49
N GLY A 225 -7.17 5.38 -3.93
CA GLY A 225 -7.80 6.58 -4.47
C GLY A 225 -7.91 7.76 -3.52
N VAL A 226 -7.37 7.67 -2.31
CA VAL A 226 -7.35 8.72 -1.26
C VAL A 226 -8.72 9.25 -0.88
N VAL A 227 -9.08 9.15 0.37
CA VAL A 227 -10.33 9.73 0.90
C VAL A 227 -10.29 11.26 0.91
N GLU A 228 -11.46 11.89 0.91
CA GLU A 228 -11.59 13.35 0.85
C GLU A 228 -10.90 14.08 2.00
N ARG A 229 -10.86 13.46 3.18
CA ARG A 229 -10.32 14.06 4.40
C ARG A 229 -9.56 13.01 5.23
N VAL A 230 -8.32 13.32 5.56
CA VAL A 230 -7.42 12.43 6.33
C VAL A 230 -7.13 12.94 7.75
N VAL A 231 -7.61 14.13 8.09
CA VAL A 231 -7.49 14.77 9.40
C VAL A 231 -8.86 15.30 9.84
N ASP A 232 -9.22 15.05 11.08
CA ASP A 232 -10.40 15.58 11.71
C ASP A 232 -10.10 15.88 13.20
N GLY A 233 -9.80 17.15 13.49
CA GLY A 233 -9.29 17.57 14.82
C GLY A 233 -7.96 16.89 15.14
N ASP A 234 -7.95 16.15 16.23
CA ASP A 234 -6.78 15.40 16.72
C ASP A 234 -6.78 13.92 16.25
N CYS A 235 -7.61 13.60 15.27
CA CYS A 235 -7.63 12.29 14.62
C CYS A 235 -7.02 12.36 13.21
N MET A 236 -6.16 11.39 12.89
CA MET A 236 -5.57 11.21 11.57
C MET A 236 -5.76 9.76 11.12
N ILE A 237 -6.05 9.55 9.84
CA ILE A 237 -6.08 8.20 9.24
C ILE A 237 -4.92 8.05 8.26
N VAL A 238 -4.29 6.86 8.25
CA VAL A 238 -3.03 6.59 7.55
C VAL A 238 -3.09 5.26 6.79
N GLY A 239 -2.24 5.09 5.79
CA GLY A 239 -2.16 3.87 5.00
C GLY A 239 -3.49 3.48 4.33
N ASP A 240 -3.85 2.20 4.41
CA ASP A 240 -5.08 1.67 3.82
C ASP A 240 -6.35 2.28 4.47
N ALA A 241 -6.29 2.73 5.73
CA ALA A 241 -7.42 3.44 6.35
C ALA A 241 -7.73 4.77 5.66
N ALA A 242 -6.75 5.40 5.02
CA ALA A 242 -6.89 6.62 4.22
C ALA A 242 -6.92 6.33 2.70
N CYS A 243 -6.99 5.06 2.27
CA CYS A 243 -7.00 4.61 0.87
C CYS A 243 -5.77 5.10 0.06
N LEU A 244 -4.57 5.10 0.67
CA LEU A 244 -3.38 5.72 0.08
C LEU A 244 -2.64 4.88 -0.96
N ALA A 245 -3.04 3.62 -1.22
CA ALA A 245 -2.44 2.85 -2.29
C ALA A 245 -2.64 3.54 -3.65
N ASN A 246 -1.61 3.51 -4.48
CA ASN A 246 -1.67 4.14 -5.80
C ASN A 246 -2.64 3.39 -6.72
N PRO A 247 -3.55 4.07 -7.44
CA PRO A 247 -4.56 3.42 -8.27
C PRO A 247 -4.03 2.60 -9.45
N LEU A 248 -2.81 2.88 -9.92
CA LEU A 248 -2.25 2.18 -11.10
C LEU A 248 -1.29 1.04 -10.74
N CYS A 249 -0.42 1.26 -9.78
CA CYS A 249 0.58 0.26 -9.38
C CYS A 249 0.24 -0.44 -8.07
N TYR A 250 -0.85 -0.06 -7.42
CA TYR A 250 -1.32 -0.59 -6.13
C TYR A 250 -0.22 -0.65 -5.05
N GLY A 251 0.84 0.14 -5.23
CA GLY A 251 1.92 0.27 -4.26
C GLY A 251 1.40 0.91 -2.97
N GLY A 252 1.37 0.15 -1.89
CA GLY A 252 0.78 0.57 -0.62
C GLY A 252 1.76 0.59 0.55
N ILE A 253 2.78 -0.27 0.57
CA ILE A 253 3.68 -0.42 1.73
C ILE A 253 4.46 0.87 2.00
N GLY A 254 5.13 1.41 1.00
CA GLY A 254 5.94 2.62 1.14
C GLY A 254 5.13 3.82 1.60
N VAL A 255 3.97 4.05 0.96
CA VAL A 255 3.07 5.16 1.34
C VAL A 255 2.44 4.95 2.72
N ALA A 256 2.17 3.70 3.12
CA ALA A 256 1.68 3.39 4.46
C ALA A 256 2.74 3.75 5.51
N LEU A 257 3.99 3.31 5.33
CA LEU A 257 5.11 3.67 6.21
C LEU A 257 5.30 5.19 6.30
N LEU A 258 5.34 5.89 5.16
CA LEU A 258 5.52 7.34 5.14
C LEU A 258 4.35 8.08 5.76
N SER A 259 3.11 7.68 5.50
CA SER A 259 1.94 8.34 6.06
C SER A 259 1.89 8.22 7.59
N GLY A 260 2.23 7.03 8.13
CA GLY A 260 2.33 6.83 9.57
C GLY A 260 3.38 7.76 10.22
N LYS A 261 4.60 7.80 9.63
CA LYS A 261 5.65 8.73 10.09
C LYS A 261 5.21 10.18 10.02
N LYS A 262 4.59 10.61 8.91
CA LYS A 262 4.15 12.00 8.72
C LYS A 262 3.02 12.40 9.65
N ALA A 263 2.09 11.50 9.95
CA ALA A 263 1.06 11.74 10.95
C ALA A 263 1.67 11.92 12.35
N ALA A 264 2.60 11.06 12.73
CA ALA A 264 3.33 11.17 13.99
C ALA A 264 4.15 12.48 14.09
N GLU A 265 4.88 12.86 13.04
CA GLU A 265 5.62 14.14 12.97
C GLU A 265 4.69 15.35 13.12
N ALA A 266 3.50 15.32 12.50
CA ALA A 266 2.48 16.38 12.62
C ALA A 266 1.92 16.49 14.05
N LEU A 267 1.66 15.33 14.69
CA LEU A 267 1.21 15.26 16.06
C LEU A 267 2.25 15.86 17.02
N LEU A 268 3.52 15.44 16.91
CA LEU A 268 4.60 15.98 17.73
C LEU A 268 4.84 17.48 17.54
N ALA A 269 4.49 18.01 16.38
CA ALA A 269 4.54 19.45 16.11
C ALA A 269 3.32 20.22 16.62
N GLY A 270 2.30 19.54 17.19
CA GLY A 270 1.04 20.15 17.61
C GLY A 270 0.21 20.73 16.44
N ASP A 271 0.43 20.24 15.21
CA ASP A 271 -0.20 20.77 14.00
C ASP A 271 -0.56 19.62 13.04
N SER A 272 -1.74 19.05 13.23
CA SER A 272 -2.29 17.98 12.37
C SER A 272 -2.49 18.46 10.92
N GLY A 273 -2.64 19.75 10.67
CA GLY A 273 -2.71 20.33 9.33
C GLY A 273 -1.47 20.10 8.48
N ARG A 274 -0.30 19.87 9.09
CA ARG A 274 0.92 19.47 8.36
C ARG A 274 0.75 18.14 7.63
N TYR A 275 0.07 17.17 8.24
CA TYR A 275 -0.21 15.89 7.60
C TYR A 275 -1.17 16.06 6.42
N ALA A 276 -2.28 16.77 6.60
CA ALA A 276 -3.21 17.07 5.50
C ALA A 276 -2.51 17.80 4.35
N LYS A 277 -1.64 18.77 4.64
CA LYS A 277 -0.85 19.49 3.64
C LYS A 277 0.16 18.60 2.93
N TRP A 278 0.77 17.63 3.64
CA TRP A 278 1.68 16.66 3.02
C TRP A 278 0.90 15.78 2.03
N ILE A 279 -0.27 15.26 2.40
CA ILE A 279 -1.14 14.48 1.49
C ILE A 279 -1.50 15.31 0.26
N SER A 280 -2.01 16.54 0.44
CA SER A 280 -2.50 17.37 -0.67
C SER A 280 -1.40 17.86 -1.63
N ARG A 281 -0.14 17.87 -1.20
CA ARG A 281 1.02 18.30 -2.01
C ARG A 281 1.86 17.15 -2.55
N ASN A 282 1.62 15.95 -2.10
CA ASN A 282 2.38 14.79 -2.54
C ASN A 282 1.81 14.27 -3.85
N ARG A 283 2.62 14.32 -4.90
CA ARG A 283 2.25 13.90 -6.24
C ARG A 283 1.84 12.42 -6.36
N LEU A 284 2.19 11.57 -5.40
CA LEU A 284 1.71 10.18 -5.33
C LEU A 284 0.19 10.10 -5.17
N PHE A 285 -0.44 11.15 -4.65
CA PHE A 285 -1.88 11.21 -4.38
C PHE A 285 -2.63 12.11 -5.35
N ASP A 286 -2.00 12.54 -6.44
CA ASP A 286 -2.64 13.38 -7.46
C ASP A 286 -3.82 12.65 -8.13
N ARG A 287 -4.89 13.37 -8.38
CA ARG A 287 -6.13 12.83 -8.99
C ARG A 287 -5.91 12.21 -10.37
N HIS A 288 -4.86 12.64 -11.09
CA HIS A 288 -4.56 12.08 -12.41
C HIS A 288 -4.33 10.58 -12.41
N PHE A 289 -3.90 9.99 -11.28
CA PHE A 289 -3.78 8.53 -11.16
C PHE A 289 -5.15 7.83 -11.21
N MET A 290 -6.19 8.40 -10.58
CA MET A 290 -7.55 7.86 -10.68
C MET A 290 -8.12 7.98 -12.10
N ASP A 291 -7.86 9.10 -12.78
CA ASP A 291 -8.30 9.31 -14.17
C ASP A 291 -7.58 8.33 -15.10
N ALA A 292 -6.29 8.09 -14.88
CA ALA A 292 -5.52 7.11 -15.63
C ALA A 292 -6.00 5.67 -15.34
N HIS A 293 -6.33 5.34 -14.09
CA HIS A 293 -6.90 4.06 -13.72
C HIS A 293 -8.23 3.82 -14.44
N ARG A 294 -9.16 4.78 -14.43
CA ARG A 294 -10.43 4.68 -15.15
C ARG A 294 -10.24 4.47 -16.64
N THR A 295 -9.27 5.18 -17.24
CA THR A 295 -8.89 4.96 -18.64
C THR A 295 -8.37 3.55 -18.86
N PHE A 296 -7.47 3.07 -17.99
CA PHE A 296 -6.88 1.73 -18.09
C PHE A 296 -7.92 0.62 -17.90
N CYS A 297 -8.90 0.80 -17.02
CA CYS A 297 -10.03 -0.13 -16.85
C CYS A 297 -10.84 -0.35 -18.13
N SER A 298 -10.85 0.61 -19.05
CA SER A 298 -11.61 0.51 -20.31
C SER A 298 -10.84 -0.16 -21.44
N TRP A 299 -9.56 -0.52 -21.23
CA TRP A 299 -8.74 -1.12 -22.28
C TRP A 299 -9.03 -2.60 -22.48
N SER A 300 -9.19 -2.99 -23.75
CA SER A 300 -9.19 -4.38 -24.18
C SER A 300 -7.75 -4.94 -24.22
N ASP A 301 -7.60 -6.27 -24.39
CA ASP A 301 -6.28 -6.85 -24.62
C ASP A 301 -5.64 -6.30 -25.90
N GLU A 302 -6.41 -5.97 -26.95
CA GLU A 302 -5.92 -5.33 -28.17
C GLU A 302 -5.42 -3.92 -27.89
N ASP A 303 -6.12 -3.11 -27.10
CA ASP A 303 -5.66 -1.78 -26.71
C ASP A 303 -4.35 -1.85 -25.93
N ILE A 304 -4.21 -2.84 -25.06
CA ILE A 304 -3.00 -3.08 -24.25
C ILE A 304 -1.82 -3.46 -25.15
N GLU A 305 -2.01 -4.42 -26.08
CA GLU A 305 -0.99 -4.78 -27.05
C GLU A 305 -0.56 -3.59 -27.90
N ASP A 306 -1.51 -2.78 -28.37
CA ASP A 306 -1.27 -1.56 -29.14
C ASP A 306 -0.51 -0.51 -28.30
N ALA A 307 -0.83 -0.38 -27.00
CA ALA A 307 -0.13 0.51 -26.09
C ALA A 307 1.33 0.09 -25.87
N MET A 308 1.64 -1.20 -25.97
CA MET A 308 2.99 -1.74 -25.80
C MET A 308 3.87 -1.64 -27.06
N LEU A 309 3.28 -1.43 -28.25
CA LEU A 309 4.02 -1.38 -29.53
C LEU A 309 5.23 -0.43 -29.54
N PRO A 310 5.14 0.83 -29.00
CA PRO A 310 6.29 1.74 -28.97
C PRO A 310 7.49 1.19 -28.18
N PHE A 311 7.25 0.26 -27.25
CA PHE A 311 8.25 -0.25 -26.32
C PHE A 311 8.83 -1.61 -26.71
N ARG A 312 8.44 -2.21 -27.83
CA ARG A 312 8.97 -3.51 -28.32
C ARG A 312 10.49 -3.59 -28.42
N LYS A 313 11.17 -2.45 -28.62
CA LYS A 313 12.65 -2.35 -28.63
C LYS A 313 13.23 -1.90 -27.28
N GLY A 314 12.48 -2.07 -26.19
CA GLY A 314 12.85 -1.69 -24.83
C GLY A 314 12.32 -0.30 -24.44
N TYR A 315 12.44 0.01 -23.15
CA TYR A 315 12.02 1.28 -22.58
C TYR A 315 13.00 2.41 -22.94
N SER A 316 12.46 3.59 -23.27
CA SER A 316 13.18 4.87 -23.24
C SER A 316 12.20 6.02 -23.09
N LEU A 317 12.68 7.16 -22.56
CA LEU A 317 11.86 8.39 -22.42
C LEU A 317 11.34 8.89 -23.77
N MET A 318 12.17 8.80 -24.82
CA MET A 318 11.79 9.20 -26.18
C MET A 318 10.65 8.35 -26.73
N ARG A 319 10.67 7.02 -26.46
CA ARG A 319 9.58 6.14 -26.88
C ARG A 319 8.30 6.42 -26.10
N GLY A 320 8.41 6.72 -24.80
CA GLY A 320 7.28 7.16 -23.99
C GLY A 320 6.64 8.44 -24.52
N PHE A 321 7.46 9.44 -24.86
CA PHE A 321 6.99 10.67 -25.47
C PHE A 321 6.32 10.43 -26.85
N TYR A 322 6.96 9.60 -27.69
CA TYR A 322 6.39 9.20 -28.98
C TYR A 322 5.06 8.46 -28.82
N ALA A 323 4.94 7.56 -27.83
CA ALA A 323 3.69 6.86 -27.53
C ALA A 323 2.56 7.83 -27.19
N MET A 324 2.83 8.84 -26.35
CA MET A 324 1.85 9.89 -26.02
C MET A 324 1.41 10.70 -27.22
N LEU A 325 2.34 11.07 -28.12
CA LEU A 325 2.00 11.81 -29.36
C LEU A 325 1.16 10.96 -30.32
N ARG A 326 1.47 9.69 -30.45
CA ARG A 326 0.75 8.76 -31.34
C ARG A 326 -0.62 8.37 -30.82
N ARG A 327 -0.77 8.35 -29.49
CA ARG A 327 -1.98 7.91 -28.81
C ARG A 327 -2.40 8.92 -27.72
N PRO A 328 -2.84 10.11 -28.12
CA PRO A 328 -3.13 11.19 -27.15
C PRO A 328 -4.25 10.80 -26.16
N LYS A 329 -5.18 9.94 -26.56
CA LYS A 329 -6.23 9.42 -25.66
C LYS A 329 -5.70 8.57 -24.49
N TRP A 330 -4.46 8.06 -24.59
CA TRP A 330 -3.81 7.24 -23.55
C TRP A 330 -2.64 7.96 -22.86
N ALA A 331 -2.40 9.21 -23.21
CA ALA A 331 -1.27 9.98 -22.69
C ALA A 331 -1.29 10.09 -21.16
N ASN A 332 -2.49 10.19 -20.57
CA ASN A 332 -2.66 10.19 -19.11
C ASN A 332 -2.14 8.89 -18.46
N VAL A 333 -2.37 7.71 -19.06
CA VAL A 333 -1.91 6.43 -18.55
C VAL A 333 -0.38 6.33 -18.63
N TYR A 334 0.21 6.63 -19.79
CA TYR A 334 1.66 6.63 -19.98
C TYR A 334 2.37 7.57 -19.00
N MET A 335 1.85 8.80 -18.87
CA MET A 335 2.42 9.80 -17.97
C MET A 335 2.31 9.35 -16.51
N SER A 336 1.16 8.80 -16.12
CA SER A 336 0.93 8.38 -14.75
C SER A 336 1.80 7.18 -14.36
N ILE A 337 1.97 6.19 -15.24
CA ILE A 337 2.91 5.07 -15.02
C ILE A 337 4.35 5.59 -14.88
N PHE A 338 4.76 6.50 -15.76
CA PHE A 338 6.09 7.11 -15.68
C PHE A 338 6.29 7.87 -14.35
N VAL A 339 5.30 8.65 -13.93
CA VAL A 339 5.36 9.40 -12.67
C VAL A 339 5.39 8.44 -11.48
N ALA A 340 4.57 7.38 -11.46
CA ALA A 340 4.59 6.38 -10.39
C ALA A 340 5.99 5.76 -10.23
N PHE A 341 6.61 5.31 -11.32
CA PHE A 341 7.97 4.72 -11.27
C PHE A 341 9.03 5.72 -10.80
N ARG A 342 8.88 6.99 -11.15
CA ARG A 342 9.80 8.07 -10.70
C ARG A 342 9.61 8.44 -9.22
N LEU A 343 8.40 8.34 -8.70
CA LEU A 343 8.08 8.70 -7.31
C LEU A 343 8.29 7.54 -6.32
N GLY A 344 8.43 6.32 -6.82
CA GLY A 344 8.77 5.17 -5.99
C GLY A 344 7.56 4.34 -5.57
N TRP A 345 6.61 4.18 -6.48
CA TRP A 345 5.45 3.23 -6.38
C TRP A 345 5.22 2.56 -5.03
#